data_bae479c9be66e8e7500051fade66f9eb
#
_entry.id   bae479c9be66e8e7500051fade66f9eb
#
_cell.length_a   1.000
_cell.length_b   1.000
_cell.length_c   1.000
_cell.angle_alpha   90.00
_cell.angle_beta   90.00
_cell.angle_gamma   90.00
#
_symmetry.space_group_name_H-M   'P 1'
#
loop_
_entity.id
_entity.type
_entity.pdbx_description
1 polymer ?
#
loop_
_entity_poly.entity_id
_entity_poly.type
_entity_poly.pdbx_seq_one_letter_code
_entity_poly.pdbx_strand_id
1 'polypeptide(L)'
;MSRFQLLSDDQWTLIEDLLPTRTGKRGRPFQDARSMVEGIIYRYRCGIAWRDVPEAFGPWQSIWTWHRRMSADGTWDEVLTRLLSAAHAAGVIDWSVSVDSTIARAHQHGTNLTRDTGAGSNYTNPRIEPPDHGIGRSRGGLTSKIHHLVDGRGRPLVVLVSAGQANDAPVFEHLLAHLRVPRLGGGKARTRPDRVRGDKAYSSRAIRTELRRRGIIAVIPQPSDQIAHRKRRGERGGRRPAFDAADYKGRNVIERGFNTTKQWRGLATRYDKLAVVYRGAAVLRAITIWTAQLSDTPSRSTRGGFRRVLHRSLPC
;
A
#
# COMPACT_ATOMS: atom_id res chain seq x y z
N MET A 1 -15.60 -1.22 -24.69
CA MET A 1 -14.24 -1.33 -24.10
C MET A 1 -13.66 -2.71 -24.41
N SER A 2 -12.39 -2.78 -24.79
CA SER A 2 -11.69 -4.07 -24.92
C SER A 2 -11.64 -4.77 -23.55
N ARG A 3 -11.75 -6.11 -23.51
CA ARG A 3 -11.58 -6.90 -22.28
C ARG A 3 -10.20 -6.71 -21.61
N PHE A 4 -9.27 -6.10 -22.31
CA PHE A 4 -7.92 -5.79 -21.85
C PHE A 4 -7.76 -4.34 -21.37
N GLN A 5 -8.74 -3.46 -21.55
CA GLN A 5 -8.73 -2.12 -21.00
C GLN A 5 -9.21 -2.19 -19.54
N LEU A 6 -8.29 -2.05 -18.59
CA LEU A 6 -8.52 -2.24 -17.15
C LEU A 6 -8.66 -0.94 -16.39
N LEU A 7 -8.20 0.17 -16.97
CA LEU A 7 -8.37 1.54 -16.49
C LEU A 7 -9.22 2.32 -17.49
N SER A 8 -10.16 3.14 -17.01
CA SER A 8 -10.84 4.12 -17.86
C SER A 8 -9.86 5.22 -18.29
N ASP A 9 -10.23 6.02 -19.31
CA ASP A 9 -9.39 7.14 -19.74
C ASP A 9 -9.24 8.17 -18.62
N ASP A 10 -10.31 8.44 -17.87
CA ASP A 10 -10.27 9.35 -16.70
C ASP A 10 -9.32 8.81 -15.60
N GLN A 11 -9.35 7.51 -15.33
CA GLN A 11 -8.42 6.90 -14.37
C GLN A 11 -6.97 6.96 -14.85
N TRP A 12 -6.74 6.76 -16.16
CA TRP A 12 -5.42 6.82 -16.75
C TRP A 12 -4.83 8.23 -16.68
N THR A 13 -5.60 9.25 -17.03
CA THR A 13 -5.19 10.67 -17.00
C THR A 13 -4.72 11.12 -15.60
N LEU A 14 -5.20 10.49 -14.53
CA LEU A 14 -4.79 10.80 -13.15
C LEU A 14 -3.33 10.39 -12.84
N ILE A 15 -2.74 9.49 -13.63
CA ILE A 15 -1.45 8.87 -13.32
C ILE A 15 -0.42 8.92 -14.46
N GLU A 16 -0.83 9.18 -15.70
CA GLU A 16 0.02 9.03 -16.89
C GLU A 16 1.29 9.90 -16.85
N ASP A 17 1.20 11.13 -16.36
CA ASP A 17 2.29 12.09 -16.31
C ASP A 17 3.36 11.76 -15.25
N LEU A 18 3.07 10.83 -14.34
CA LEU A 18 3.99 10.36 -13.30
C LEU A 18 4.78 9.11 -13.72
N LEU A 19 4.39 8.53 -14.84
CA LEU A 19 5.03 7.31 -15.32
C LEU A 19 6.24 7.63 -16.22
N PRO A 20 7.23 6.73 -16.28
CA PRO A 20 8.39 6.94 -17.11
C PRO A 20 8.00 7.18 -18.59
N THR A 21 8.62 8.15 -19.21
CA THR A 21 8.44 8.48 -20.63
C THR A 21 9.62 7.97 -21.47
N ARG A 22 9.48 7.99 -22.79
CA ARG A 22 10.59 7.68 -23.71
C ARG A 22 11.71 8.69 -23.53
N THR A 23 12.91 8.21 -23.21
CA THR A 23 14.06 9.09 -22.92
C THR A 23 14.97 9.33 -24.13
N GLY A 24 14.68 8.74 -25.30
CA GLY A 24 15.55 8.79 -26.48
C GLY A 24 16.91 8.09 -26.33
N LYS A 25 17.21 7.50 -25.16
CA LYS A 25 18.47 6.78 -24.88
C LYS A 25 18.51 5.44 -25.63
N ARG A 26 19.73 4.95 -25.92
CA ARG A 26 19.95 3.59 -26.48
C ARG A 26 19.32 2.54 -25.59
N GLY A 27 18.65 1.57 -26.20
CA GLY A 27 17.96 0.46 -25.55
C GLY A 27 16.55 0.25 -26.13
N ARG A 28 15.89 -0.83 -25.69
CA ARG A 28 14.51 -1.09 -26.13
C ARG A 28 13.61 0.05 -25.59
N PRO A 29 12.91 0.80 -26.47
CA PRO A 29 12.12 1.94 -26.01
C PRO A 29 11.04 1.49 -25.05
N PHE A 30 10.73 2.35 -24.08
CA PHE A 30 9.53 2.23 -23.27
C PHE A 30 8.34 2.28 -24.24
N GLN A 31 7.65 1.17 -24.36
CA GLN A 31 6.46 1.10 -25.21
C GLN A 31 5.29 1.80 -24.51
N ASP A 32 4.10 1.65 -25.01
CA ASP A 32 2.89 2.23 -24.43
C ASP A 32 2.82 1.95 -22.90
N ALA A 33 2.94 3.03 -22.12
CA ALA A 33 2.93 2.97 -20.66
C ALA A 33 1.61 2.40 -20.13
N ARG A 34 0.50 2.72 -20.79
CA ARG A 34 -0.83 2.26 -20.41
C ARG A 34 -0.95 0.75 -20.56
N SER A 35 -0.64 0.22 -21.73
CA SER A 35 -0.67 -1.23 -21.98
C SER A 35 0.20 -1.99 -21.00
N MET A 36 1.36 -1.44 -20.65
CA MET A 36 2.27 -2.06 -19.69
C MET A 36 1.69 -2.08 -18.26
N VAL A 37 1.14 -0.96 -17.78
CA VAL A 37 0.49 -0.87 -16.46
C VAL A 37 -0.71 -1.80 -16.39
N GLU A 38 -1.53 -1.82 -17.45
CA GLU A 38 -2.69 -2.72 -17.54
C GLU A 38 -2.28 -4.20 -17.57
N GLY A 39 -1.14 -4.52 -18.21
CA GLY A 39 -0.55 -5.87 -18.17
C GLY A 39 -0.12 -6.28 -16.76
N ILE A 40 0.45 -5.36 -15.98
CA ILE A 40 0.79 -5.61 -14.56
C ILE A 40 -0.50 -5.85 -13.75
N ILE A 41 -1.51 -4.99 -13.92
CA ILE A 41 -2.82 -5.13 -13.26
C ILE A 41 -3.46 -6.47 -13.63
N TYR A 42 -3.48 -6.84 -14.90
CA TYR A 42 -4.03 -8.09 -15.40
C TYR A 42 -3.37 -9.30 -14.73
N ARG A 43 -2.04 -9.33 -14.71
CA ARG A 43 -1.26 -10.40 -14.06
C ARG A 43 -1.67 -10.58 -12.60
N TYR A 44 -1.77 -9.50 -11.82
CA TYR A 44 -2.11 -9.59 -10.41
C TYR A 44 -3.58 -9.92 -10.16
N ARG A 45 -4.49 -9.41 -10.98
CA ARG A 45 -5.92 -9.80 -10.90
C ARG A 45 -6.13 -11.27 -11.15
N CYS A 46 -5.50 -11.80 -12.19
CA CYS A 46 -5.66 -13.20 -12.59
C CYS A 46 -4.78 -14.16 -11.78
N GLY A 47 -3.67 -13.69 -11.19
CA GLY A 47 -2.70 -14.52 -10.46
C GLY A 47 -1.93 -15.48 -11.35
N ILE A 48 -1.76 -15.15 -12.62
CA ILE A 48 -1.04 -15.94 -13.64
C ILE A 48 0.48 -15.75 -13.53
N ALA A 49 1.25 -16.63 -14.16
CA ALA A 49 2.68 -16.42 -14.32
C ALA A 49 2.95 -15.23 -15.25
N TRP A 50 4.11 -14.57 -15.09
CA TRP A 50 4.47 -13.45 -15.97
C TRP A 50 4.49 -13.83 -17.46
N ARG A 51 4.96 -15.03 -17.78
CA ARG A 51 5.03 -15.55 -19.15
C ARG A 51 3.66 -15.75 -19.81
N ASP A 52 2.60 -15.85 -18.99
CA ASP A 52 1.23 -16.09 -19.45
C ASP A 52 0.45 -14.76 -19.60
N VAL A 53 1.12 -13.62 -19.41
CA VAL A 53 0.52 -12.30 -19.68
C VAL A 53 0.26 -12.19 -21.17
N PRO A 54 -0.98 -11.83 -21.59
CA PRO A 54 -1.34 -11.72 -22.99
C PRO A 54 -0.44 -10.76 -23.77
N GLU A 55 -0.05 -11.15 -24.99
CA GLU A 55 0.81 -10.34 -25.87
C GLU A 55 0.23 -8.96 -26.22
N ALA A 56 -1.09 -8.81 -26.10
CA ALA A 56 -1.77 -7.53 -26.26
C ALA A 56 -1.24 -6.42 -25.34
N PHE A 57 -0.64 -6.78 -24.20
CA PHE A 57 0.01 -5.84 -23.27
C PHE A 57 1.50 -5.63 -23.57
N GLY A 58 2.05 -6.35 -24.53
CA GLY A 58 3.46 -6.37 -24.89
C GLY A 58 4.25 -7.52 -24.27
N PRO A 59 5.57 -7.57 -24.49
CA PRO A 59 6.43 -8.66 -24.00
C PRO A 59 6.47 -8.71 -22.47
N TRP A 60 6.14 -9.86 -21.89
CA TRP A 60 6.08 -10.05 -20.45
C TRP A 60 7.40 -9.71 -19.71
N GLN A 61 8.56 -9.92 -20.35
CA GLN A 61 9.87 -9.56 -19.76
C GLN A 61 9.98 -8.05 -19.56
N SER A 62 9.49 -7.26 -20.50
CA SER A 62 9.46 -5.81 -20.38
C SER A 62 8.50 -5.36 -19.27
N ILE A 63 7.30 -5.95 -19.22
CA ILE A 63 6.28 -5.65 -18.21
C ILE A 63 6.83 -5.96 -16.80
N TRP A 64 7.45 -7.13 -16.61
CA TRP A 64 8.06 -7.50 -15.34
C TRP A 64 9.22 -6.59 -14.94
N THR A 65 10.11 -6.27 -15.88
CA THR A 65 11.28 -5.42 -15.63
C THR A 65 10.83 -4.02 -15.19
N TRP A 66 9.84 -3.46 -15.85
CA TRP A 66 9.30 -2.14 -15.51
C TRP A 66 8.57 -2.16 -14.17
N HIS A 67 7.76 -3.19 -13.90
CA HIS A 67 7.13 -3.32 -12.58
C HIS A 67 8.17 -3.38 -11.45
N ARG A 68 9.21 -4.20 -11.62
CA ARG A 68 10.32 -4.29 -10.67
C ARG A 68 11.01 -2.94 -10.47
N ARG A 69 11.30 -2.24 -11.56
CA ARG A 69 11.93 -0.91 -11.51
C ARG A 69 11.06 0.09 -10.78
N MET A 70 9.82 0.28 -11.20
CA MET A 70 8.87 1.23 -10.59
C MET A 70 8.55 0.89 -9.13
N SER A 71 8.69 -0.38 -8.74
CA SER A 71 8.56 -0.79 -7.34
C SER A 71 9.81 -0.44 -6.52
N ALA A 72 11.00 -0.48 -7.13
CA ALA A 72 12.28 -0.28 -6.44
C ALA A 72 12.68 1.19 -6.36
N ASP A 73 12.37 2.00 -7.38
CA ASP A 73 12.72 3.42 -7.45
C ASP A 73 11.68 4.36 -6.81
N GLY A 74 10.58 3.79 -6.31
CA GLY A 74 9.53 4.55 -5.61
C GLY A 74 8.45 5.16 -6.52
N THR A 75 8.47 4.90 -7.83
CA THR A 75 7.46 5.43 -8.78
C THR A 75 6.03 5.14 -8.32
N TRP A 76 5.73 3.90 -7.88
CA TRP A 76 4.40 3.56 -7.39
C TRP A 76 4.00 4.33 -6.13
N ASP A 77 4.96 4.59 -5.23
CA ASP A 77 4.70 5.37 -4.01
C ASP A 77 4.44 6.84 -4.33
N GLU A 78 5.12 7.39 -5.35
CA GLU A 78 4.89 8.76 -5.84
C GLU A 78 3.50 8.90 -6.46
N VAL A 79 3.11 7.97 -7.33
CA VAL A 79 1.76 7.91 -7.92
C VAL A 79 0.69 7.85 -6.84
N LEU A 80 0.84 6.96 -5.85
CA LEU A 80 -0.10 6.88 -4.73
C LEU A 80 -0.15 8.17 -3.94
N THR A 81 1.01 8.78 -3.65
CA THR A 81 1.12 10.04 -2.90
C THR A 81 0.39 11.18 -3.62
N ARG A 82 0.51 11.26 -4.95
CA ARG A 82 -0.20 12.26 -5.75
C ARG A 82 -1.71 12.09 -5.69
N LEU A 83 -2.20 10.86 -5.84
CA LEU A 83 -3.63 10.56 -5.73
C LEU A 83 -4.17 10.88 -4.33
N LEU A 84 -3.41 10.55 -3.28
CA LEU A 84 -3.78 10.91 -1.91
C LEU A 84 -3.81 12.42 -1.69
N SER A 85 -2.91 13.17 -2.32
CA SER A 85 -2.89 14.64 -2.26
C SER A 85 -4.14 15.22 -2.92
N ALA A 86 -4.53 14.72 -4.08
CA ALA A 86 -5.75 15.12 -4.78
C ALA A 86 -7.00 14.75 -3.95
N ALA A 87 -7.06 13.53 -3.42
CA ALA A 87 -8.16 13.07 -2.57
C ALA A 87 -8.28 13.89 -1.27
N HIS A 88 -7.14 14.30 -0.70
CA HIS A 88 -7.10 15.17 0.47
C HIS A 88 -7.64 16.58 0.15
N ALA A 89 -7.22 17.17 -0.95
CA ALA A 89 -7.69 18.47 -1.39
C ALA A 89 -9.20 18.47 -1.70
N ALA A 90 -9.71 17.37 -2.27
CA ALA A 90 -11.15 17.18 -2.52
C ALA A 90 -11.98 16.86 -1.26
N GLY A 91 -11.34 16.70 -0.08
CA GLY A 91 -12.02 16.33 1.16
C GLY A 91 -12.57 14.90 1.17
N VAL A 92 -12.04 14.02 0.31
CA VAL A 92 -12.54 12.66 0.14
C VAL A 92 -11.98 11.71 1.21
N ILE A 93 -10.78 11.98 1.76
CA ILE A 93 -10.16 11.12 2.78
C ILE A 93 -10.86 11.28 4.13
N ASP A 94 -11.35 10.17 4.68
CA ASP A 94 -11.80 10.10 6.08
C ASP A 94 -10.61 9.78 6.99
N TRP A 95 -10.23 10.76 7.82
CA TRP A 95 -9.05 10.66 8.67
C TRP A 95 -9.27 9.86 9.97
N SER A 96 -10.39 9.18 10.10
CA SER A 96 -10.62 8.15 11.12
C SER A 96 -10.01 6.82 10.66
N VAL A 97 -8.68 6.67 10.76
CA VAL A 97 -7.98 5.55 10.14
C VAL A 97 -8.09 4.25 10.93
N SER A 98 -7.94 3.13 10.23
CA SER A 98 -7.82 1.80 10.83
C SER A 98 -6.50 1.15 10.42
N VAL A 99 -5.91 0.38 11.34
CA VAL A 99 -4.66 -0.36 11.12
C VAL A 99 -4.87 -1.84 11.38
N ASP A 100 -4.34 -2.67 10.50
CA ASP A 100 -4.27 -4.12 10.66
C ASP A 100 -3.31 -4.75 9.64
N SER A 101 -3.12 -6.07 9.73
CA SER A 101 -2.37 -6.86 8.77
C SER A 101 -3.18 -8.04 8.26
N THR A 102 -2.84 -8.49 7.06
CA THR A 102 -3.40 -9.73 6.51
C THR A 102 -2.30 -10.63 6.00
N ILE A 103 -2.46 -11.94 6.21
CA ILE A 103 -1.49 -12.95 5.76
C ILE A 103 -1.78 -13.31 4.31
N ALA A 104 -0.71 -13.39 3.49
CA ALA A 104 -0.72 -14.00 2.18
C ALA A 104 0.22 -15.20 2.18
N ARG A 105 -0.29 -16.38 1.79
CA ARG A 105 0.53 -17.59 1.67
C ARG A 105 1.49 -17.43 0.51
N ALA A 106 2.76 -17.77 0.73
CA ALA A 106 3.75 -17.81 -0.35
C ALA A 106 3.62 -19.14 -1.12
N HIS A 107 3.45 -19.03 -2.42
CA HIS A 107 3.46 -20.19 -3.32
C HIS A 107 4.88 -20.77 -3.43
N GLN A 108 5.02 -22.05 -3.74
CA GLN A 108 6.33 -22.70 -3.89
C GLN A 108 7.27 -21.96 -4.85
N HIS A 109 6.77 -21.34 -5.89
CA HIS A 109 7.57 -20.54 -6.83
C HIS A 109 8.13 -19.25 -6.21
N GLY A 110 7.50 -18.71 -5.14
CA GLY A 110 7.98 -17.54 -4.40
C GLY A 110 8.92 -17.89 -3.25
N THR A 111 9.09 -19.18 -2.92
CA THR A 111 9.78 -19.62 -1.70
C THR A 111 11.17 -20.24 -1.92
N ASN A 112 11.62 -20.37 -3.16
CA ASN A 112 12.89 -20.97 -3.53
C ASN A 112 14.08 -19.99 -3.49
N LEU A 113 14.07 -19.05 -2.54
CA LEU A 113 15.14 -18.10 -2.27
C LEU A 113 15.82 -18.42 -0.94
N THR A 114 17.11 -18.08 -0.85
CA THR A 114 17.84 -18.11 0.42
C THR A 114 17.21 -17.15 1.40
N ARG A 115 17.00 -17.59 2.63
CA ARG A 115 16.41 -16.80 3.72
C ARG A 115 17.29 -16.88 4.94
N ASP A 116 17.41 -15.79 5.67
CA ASP A 116 18.16 -15.72 6.92
C ASP A 116 17.53 -16.54 8.07
N THR A 117 16.42 -17.22 7.80
CA THR A 117 15.67 -18.00 8.78
C THR A 117 16.18 -19.43 8.99
N GLY A 118 17.33 -19.80 8.45
CA GLY A 118 17.93 -21.14 8.61
C GLY A 118 17.15 -22.28 7.93
N ALA A 119 16.07 -22.01 7.20
CA ALA A 119 15.36 -23.02 6.44
C ALA A 119 16.12 -23.31 5.15
N GLY A 120 16.51 -24.58 4.93
CA GLY A 120 17.29 -25.06 3.82
C GLY A 120 17.00 -24.36 2.49
N SER A 121 18.07 -23.95 1.84
CA SER A 121 18.04 -23.10 0.67
C SER A 121 17.86 -23.90 -0.61
N ASN A 122 16.84 -23.59 -1.38
CA ASN A 122 16.95 -23.68 -2.83
C ASN A 122 17.46 -22.33 -3.31
N TYR A 123 18.72 -22.26 -3.56
CA TYR A 123 19.48 -21.08 -3.86
C TYR A 123 19.21 -20.56 -5.27
N THR A 124 18.91 -19.27 -5.38
CA THR A 124 19.01 -18.51 -6.63
C THR A 124 19.87 -17.28 -6.37
N ASN A 125 20.80 -17.02 -7.20
CA ASN A 125 21.86 -16.03 -7.24
C ASN A 125 21.75 -14.87 -6.20
N PRO A 126 22.46 -14.89 -5.05
CA PRO A 126 22.35 -13.90 -3.98
C PRO A 126 22.88 -12.52 -4.38
N ARG A 127 23.63 -12.43 -5.47
CA ARG A 127 24.21 -11.14 -5.91
C ARG A 127 23.20 -10.19 -6.53
N ILE A 128 22.02 -10.71 -6.94
CA ILE A 128 21.00 -9.95 -7.68
C ILE A 128 19.74 -9.74 -6.85
N GLU A 129 19.55 -10.53 -5.78
CA GLU A 129 18.32 -10.53 -4.99
C GLU A 129 18.53 -9.83 -3.64
N PRO A 130 17.56 -9.02 -3.17
CA PRO A 130 17.64 -8.39 -1.86
C PRO A 130 17.78 -9.45 -0.75
N PRO A 131 18.54 -9.19 0.32
CA PRO A 131 18.71 -10.13 1.43
C PRO A 131 17.40 -10.42 2.16
N ASP A 132 16.47 -9.45 2.24
CA ASP A 132 15.13 -9.64 2.82
C ASP A 132 14.07 -9.77 1.74
N HIS A 133 13.44 -10.92 1.67
CA HIS A 133 12.33 -11.19 0.76
C HIS A 133 10.95 -11.01 1.42
N GLY A 134 10.89 -10.67 2.70
CA GLY A 134 9.64 -10.52 3.44
C GLY A 134 8.80 -11.82 3.45
N ILE A 135 9.45 -12.99 3.45
CA ILE A 135 8.82 -14.31 3.58
C ILE A 135 9.32 -14.94 4.88
N GLY A 136 8.40 -15.48 5.67
CA GLY A 136 8.75 -16.17 6.89
C GLY A 136 7.75 -17.25 7.27
N ARG A 137 8.10 -18.08 8.23
CA ARG A 137 7.30 -19.23 8.66
C ARG A 137 6.28 -18.81 9.71
N SER A 138 5.00 -18.80 9.34
CA SER A 138 3.87 -18.71 10.25
C SER A 138 3.34 -20.10 10.59
N ARG A 139 2.32 -20.20 11.45
CA ARG A 139 1.62 -21.47 11.75
C ARG A 139 1.05 -22.13 10.50
N GLY A 140 0.69 -21.35 9.48
CA GLY A 140 0.16 -21.84 8.20
C GLY A 140 1.23 -22.11 7.13
N GLY A 141 2.53 -22.13 7.48
CA GLY A 141 3.65 -22.31 6.54
C GLY A 141 4.34 -21.01 6.16
N LEU A 142 4.92 -20.96 4.96
CA LEU A 142 5.62 -19.77 4.46
C LEU A 142 4.64 -18.73 3.98
N THR A 143 4.74 -17.53 4.55
CA THR A 143 3.79 -16.45 4.34
C THR A 143 4.48 -15.09 4.38
N SER A 144 3.80 -14.09 3.85
CA SER A 144 4.06 -12.67 4.08
C SER A 144 2.86 -12.02 4.73
N LYS A 145 3.06 -10.91 5.42
CA LYS A 145 2.00 -10.03 5.88
C LYS A 145 1.96 -8.77 5.02
N ILE A 146 0.76 -8.37 4.63
CA ILE A 146 0.50 -7.03 4.09
C ILE A 146 -0.12 -6.22 5.23
N HIS A 147 0.55 -5.15 5.61
CA HIS A 147 0.08 -4.21 6.63
C HIS A 147 -0.54 -3.02 5.94
N HIS A 148 -1.74 -2.67 6.32
CA HIS A 148 -2.44 -1.50 5.82
C HIS A 148 -2.69 -0.48 6.94
N LEU A 149 -2.52 0.78 6.60
CA LEU A 149 -3.20 1.90 7.24
C LEU A 149 -4.24 2.39 6.24
N VAL A 150 -5.52 2.25 6.58
CA VAL A 150 -6.63 2.63 5.70
C VAL A 150 -7.39 3.82 6.26
N ASP A 151 -8.05 4.58 5.40
CA ASP A 151 -8.96 5.64 5.82
C ASP A 151 -10.27 5.08 6.42
N GLY A 152 -11.16 5.94 6.92
CA GLY A 152 -12.42 5.52 7.53
C GLY A 152 -13.39 4.82 6.58
N ARG A 153 -13.10 4.76 5.29
CA ARG A 153 -13.85 4.02 4.27
C ARG A 153 -13.17 2.73 3.81
N GLY A 154 -11.99 2.39 4.39
CA GLY A 154 -11.25 1.18 4.10
C GLY A 154 -10.30 1.27 2.91
N ARG A 155 -10.00 2.48 2.42
CA ARG A 155 -9.08 2.70 1.30
C ARG A 155 -7.65 2.86 1.80
N PRO A 156 -6.65 2.18 1.19
CA PRO A 156 -5.28 2.21 1.67
C PRO A 156 -4.64 3.59 1.57
N LEU A 157 -4.06 4.07 2.67
CA LEU A 157 -3.20 5.26 2.73
C LEU A 157 -1.72 4.87 2.75
N VAL A 158 -1.39 3.77 3.44
CA VAL A 158 -0.04 3.21 3.52
C VAL A 158 -0.10 1.71 3.41
N VAL A 159 0.85 1.14 2.66
CA VAL A 159 0.99 -0.31 2.45
C VAL A 159 2.43 -0.72 2.72
N LEU A 160 2.64 -1.62 3.69
CA LEU A 160 3.93 -2.24 3.99
C LEU A 160 3.83 -3.76 3.91
N VAL A 161 4.96 -4.42 3.72
CA VAL A 161 5.06 -5.89 3.69
C VAL A 161 6.12 -6.34 4.69
N SER A 162 5.84 -7.41 5.41
CA SER A 162 6.79 -8.08 6.31
C SER A 162 6.72 -9.60 6.19
N ALA A 163 7.68 -10.27 6.81
CA ALA A 163 7.66 -11.72 6.95
C ALA A 163 6.47 -12.19 7.80
N GLY A 164 5.91 -13.35 7.49
CA GLY A 164 4.65 -13.82 8.08
C GLY A 164 4.65 -14.02 9.60
N GLN A 165 5.82 -14.29 10.20
CA GLN A 165 5.97 -14.43 11.66
C GLN A 165 6.16 -13.08 12.38
N ALA A 166 6.42 -11.99 11.65
CA ALA A 166 6.67 -10.69 12.27
C ALA A 166 5.46 -10.23 13.09
N ASN A 167 5.72 -9.65 14.26
CA ASN A 167 4.67 -9.06 15.08
C ASN A 167 4.16 -7.76 14.45
N ASP A 168 2.85 -7.49 14.58
CA ASP A 168 2.22 -6.32 13.97
C ASP A 168 2.54 -5.02 14.71
N ALA A 169 2.69 -5.08 16.04
CA ALA A 169 2.92 -3.89 16.86
C ALA A 169 4.18 -3.07 16.47
N PRO A 170 5.35 -3.68 16.19
CA PRO A 170 6.53 -2.91 15.72
C PRO A 170 6.32 -2.24 14.37
N VAL A 171 5.53 -2.84 13.47
CA VAL A 171 5.28 -2.28 12.13
C VAL A 171 4.39 -1.04 12.19
N PHE A 172 3.64 -0.86 13.27
CA PHE A 172 2.75 0.29 13.45
C PHE A 172 3.48 1.64 13.37
N GLU A 173 4.64 1.74 14.01
CA GLU A 173 5.43 2.99 13.99
C GLU A 173 5.89 3.32 12.56
N HIS A 174 6.29 2.30 11.80
CA HIS A 174 6.65 2.46 10.39
C HIS A 174 5.45 2.86 9.54
N LEU A 175 4.27 2.25 9.73
CA LEU A 175 3.05 2.67 9.03
C LEU A 175 2.72 4.15 9.29
N LEU A 176 2.82 4.56 10.56
CA LEU A 176 2.52 5.93 10.95
C LEU A 176 3.58 6.93 10.46
N ALA A 177 4.84 6.51 10.34
CA ALA A 177 5.93 7.32 9.79
C ALA A 177 5.77 7.53 8.28
N HIS A 178 5.28 6.53 7.55
CA HIS A 178 5.02 6.62 6.11
C HIS A 178 3.73 7.39 5.77
N LEU A 179 2.86 7.66 6.74
CA LEU A 179 1.68 8.47 6.51
C LEU A 179 2.08 9.93 6.27
N ARG A 180 2.19 10.29 5.00
CA ARG A 180 2.55 11.64 4.57
C ARG A 180 1.77 12.01 3.31
N VAL A 181 0.79 12.88 3.45
CA VAL A 181 -0.05 13.35 2.35
C VAL A 181 0.25 14.83 2.11
N PRO A 182 0.96 15.18 1.03
CA PRO A 182 1.24 16.55 0.65
C PRO A 182 -0.05 17.34 0.39
N ARG A 183 0.03 18.66 0.54
CA ARG A 183 -1.09 19.57 0.21
C ARG A 183 -0.83 20.19 -1.16
N LEU A 184 -1.82 20.16 -2.07
CA LEU A 184 -1.69 20.72 -3.41
C LEU A 184 -1.42 22.23 -3.39
N GLY A 185 -1.92 22.96 -2.40
CA GLY A 185 -1.66 24.39 -2.21
C GLY A 185 -0.36 24.71 -1.49
N GLY A 186 0.53 23.74 -1.29
CA GLY A 186 1.79 23.94 -0.53
C GLY A 186 1.59 23.82 0.98
N GLY A 187 2.67 24.04 1.73
CA GLY A 187 2.69 23.96 3.18
C GLY A 187 2.98 22.56 3.72
N LYS A 188 2.81 22.38 5.05
CA LYS A 188 3.17 21.14 5.74
C LYS A 188 2.24 19.98 5.36
N ALA A 189 2.82 18.87 4.93
CA ALA A 189 2.08 17.65 4.62
C ALA A 189 1.26 17.16 5.85
N ARG A 190 0.10 16.57 5.61
CA ARG A 190 -0.67 15.92 6.68
C ARG A 190 -0.06 14.56 6.99
N THR A 191 0.38 14.39 8.23
CA THR A 191 1.00 13.17 8.76
C THR A 191 0.24 12.60 9.96
N ARG A 192 -0.85 13.27 10.37
CA ARG A 192 -1.60 12.96 11.58
C ARG A 192 -3.06 12.66 11.22
N PRO A 193 -3.53 11.42 11.45
CA PRO A 193 -4.95 11.11 11.44
C PRO A 193 -5.64 11.70 12.68
N ASP A 194 -6.95 11.80 12.66
CA ASP A 194 -7.73 12.27 13.80
C ASP A 194 -7.81 11.18 14.87
N ARG A 195 -7.98 9.93 14.45
CA ARG A 195 -7.98 8.75 15.30
C ARG A 195 -7.41 7.53 14.62
N VAL A 196 -6.98 6.56 15.41
CA VAL A 196 -6.49 5.25 14.95
C VAL A 196 -7.29 4.16 15.64
N ARG A 197 -7.95 3.33 14.83
CA ARG A 197 -8.61 2.09 15.24
C ARG A 197 -7.68 0.93 14.97
N GLY A 198 -7.35 0.17 15.99
CA GLY A 198 -6.52 -1.03 15.89
C GLY A 198 -7.06 -2.15 16.77
N ASP A 199 -6.69 -3.38 16.49
CA ASP A 199 -7.02 -4.49 17.36
C ASP A 199 -6.19 -4.48 18.66
N LYS A 200 -6.43 -5.43 19.55
CA LYS A 200 -5.72 -5.53 20.83
C LYS A 200 -4.22 -5.81 20.70
N ALA A 201 -3.74 -6.29 19.54
CA ALA A 201 -2.31 -6.48 19.29
C ALA A 201 -1.55 -5.15 19.27
N TYR A 202 -2.22 -4.05 18.91
CA TYR A 202 -1.67 -2.69 18.92
C TYR A 202 -1.77 -2.00 20.30
N SER A 203 -2.18 -2.70 21.37
CA SER A 203 -2.41 -2.12 22.70
C SER A 203 -1.13 -2.00 23.54
N SER A 204 0.03 -1.72 22.94
CA SER A 204 1.26 -1.50 23.68
C SER A 204 1.30 -0.12 24.33
N ARG A 205 2.07 0.01 25.44
CA ARG A 205 2.33 1.30 26.09
C ARG A 205 3.03 2.27 25.12
N ALA A 206 3.99 1.78 24.34
CA ALA A 206 4.74 2.59 23.37
C ALA A 206 3.79 3.20 22.34
N ILE A 207 2.95 2.39 21.70
CA ILE A 207 1.97 2.86 20.69
C ILE A 207 1.03 3.91 21.29
N ARG A 208 0.46 3.65 22.47
CA ARG A 208 -0.45 4.62 23.12
C ARG A 208 0.25 5.91 23.52
N THR A 209 1.52 5.84 23.92
CA THR A 209 2.32 7.02 24.23
C THR A 209 2.60 7.84 22.97
N GLU A 210 2.97 7.20 21.88
CA GLU A 210 3.21 7.86 20.60
C GLU A 210 1.94 8.52 20.03
N LEU A 211 0.80 7.82 20.06
CA LEU A 211 -0.49 8.39 19.64
C LEU A 211 -0.85 9.63 20.48
N ARG A 212 -0.68 9.55 21.80
CA ARG A 212 -0.95 10.68 22.70
C ARG A 212 0.00 11.86 22.42
N ARG A 213 1.30 11.59 22.27
CA ARG A 213 2.30 12.61 21.92
C ARG A 213 1.95 13.34 20.64
N ARG A 214 1.38 12.64 19.65
CA ARG A 214 0.94 13.20 18.37
C ARG A 214 -0.48 13.80 18.42
N GLY A 215 -1.18 13.73 19.53
CA GLY A 215 -2.57 14.20 19.65
C GLY A 215 -3.56 13.38 18.83
N ILE A 216 -3.31 12.07 18.68
CA ILE A 216 -4.16 11.14 17.91
C ILE A 216 -5.02 10.35 18.90
N ILE A 217 -6.32 10.25 18.66
CA ILE A 217 -7.23 9.46 19.48
C ILE A 217 -6.98 7.97 19.23
N ALA A 218 -6.64 7.22 20.30
CA ALA A 218 -6.42 5.78 20.23
C ALA A 218 -7.72 5.01 20.51
N VAL A 219 -8.28 4.35 19.50
CA VAL A 219 -9.46 3.49 19.63
C VAL A 219 -8.99 2.03 19.54
N ILE A 220 -8.32 1.58 20.60
CA ILE A 220 -7.67 0.27 20.68
C ILE A 220 -8.11 -0.41 21.98
N PRO A 221 -8.70 -1.62 21.94
CA PRO A 221 -9.10 -2.33 23.15
C PRO A 221 -7.88 -2.82 23.93
N GLN A 222 -8.06 -3.08 25.23
CA GLN A 222 -7.01 -3.71 26.03
C GLN A 222 -7.18 -5.24 26.04
N PRO A 223 -6.08 -6.01 25.89
CA PRO A 223 -6.07 -7.44 26.17
C PRO A 223 -6.40 -7.75 27.65
N SER A 224 -6.95 -8.92 27.90
CA SER A 224 -7.35 -9.36 29.25
C SER A 224 -6.19 -9.43 30.24
N ASP A 225 -5.02 -9.85 29.80
CA ASP A 225 -3.78 -9.90 30.57
C ASP A 225 -3.33 -8.51 31.04
N GLN A 226 -3.39 -7.50 30.17
CA GLN A 226 -3.08 -6.11 30.54
C GLN A 226 -4.09 -5.56 31.55
N ILE A 227 -5.37 -5.91 31.41
CA ILE A 227 -6.41 -5.52 32.37
C ILE A 227 -6.14 -6.18 33.74
N ALA A 228 -5.87 -7.48 33.75
CA ALA A 228 -5.56 -8.23 34.98
C ALA A 228 -4.29 -7.72 35.65
N HIS A 229 -3.23 -7.48 34.89
CA HIS A 229 -1.98 -6.93 35.41
C HIS A 229 -2.18 -5.54 36.06
N ARG A 230 -2.95 -4.65 35.41
CA ARG A 230 -3.27 -3.34 36.01
C ARG A 230 -4.05 -3.47 37.28
N LYS A 231 -5.07 -4.35 37.36
CA LYS A 231 -5.87 -4.62 38.56
C LYS A 231 -4.99 -5.11 39.71
N ARG A 232 -4.06 -6.06 39.47
CA ARG A 232 -3.13 -6.58 40.48
C ARG A 232 -2.22 -5.50 41.07
N ARG A 233 -1.91 -4.45 40.30
CA ARG A 233 -1.07 -3.34 40.77
C ARG A 233 -1.84 -2.30 41.60
N GLY A 234 -3.16 -2.43 41.76
CA GLY A 234 -4.00 -1.49 42.49
C GLY A 234 -3.78 -0.04 42.03
N GLU A 235 -3.56 0.88 42.94
CA GLU A 235 -3.31 2.30 42.65
C GLU A 235 -2.09 2.52 41.72
N ARG A 236 -1.04 1.70 41.86
CA ARG A 236 0.14 1.74 40.98
C ARG A 236 -0.14 1.29 39.55
N GLY A 237 -1.30 0.70 39.28
CA GLY A 237 -1.74 0.26 37.93
C GLY A 237 -2.13 1.40 37.01
N GLY A 238 -2.37 2.58 37.56
CA GLY A 238 -2.72 3.79 36.84
C GLY A 238 -4.13 3.78 36.20
N ARG A 239 -4.50 4.90 35.59
CA ARG A 239 -5.82 5.09 34.96
C ARG A 239 -6.01 4.15 33.76
N ARG A 240 -7.21 3.57 33.66
CA ARG A 240 -7.61 2.79 32.48
C ARG A 240 -7.53 3.65 31.20
N PRO A 241 -6.92 3.17 30.09
CA PRO A 241 -7.01 3.83 28.82
C PRO A 241 -8.46 4.03 28.38
N ALA A 242 -8.77 5.21 27.84
CA ALA A 242 -10.06 5.47 27.25
C ALA A 242 -10.30 4.52 26.07
N PHE A 243 -11.51 4.04 25.91
CA PHE A 243 -11.91 3.18 24.81
C PHE A 243 -13.37 3.46 24.46
N ASP A 244 -13.59 3.83 23.20
CA ASP A 244 -14.91 4.03 22.63
C ASP A 244 -15.31 2.78 21.85
N ALA A 245 -16.24 1.99 22.42
CA ALA A 245 -16.70 0.75 21.81
C ALA A 245 -17.61 0.99 20.59
N ALA A 246 -18.29 2.13 20.53
CA ALA A 246 -19.14 2.47 19.39
C ALA A 246 -18.28 2.85 18.18
N ASP A 247 -17.27 3.69 18.39
CA ASP A 247 -16.30 4.06 17.35
C ASP A 247 -15.45 2.84 16.89
N TYR A 248 -15.12 1.92 17.80
CA TYR A 248 -14.37 0.70 17.47
C TYR A 248 -15.06 -0.18 16.41
N LYS A 249 -16.38 -0.17 16.34
CA LYS A 249 -17.13 -0.88 15.28
C LYS A 249 -16.71 -0.43 13.88
N GLY A 250 -16.29 0.82 13.74
CA GLY A 250 -15.76 1.38 12.49
C GLY A 250 -14.45 0.71 12.02
N ARG A 251 -13.75 -0.09 12.86
CA ARG A 251 -12.59 -0.87 12.44
C ARG A 251 -12.93 -1.91 11.35
N ASN A 252 -14.17 -2.37 11.27
CA ASN A 252 -14.57 -3.37 10.27
C ASN A 252 -14.31 -2.95 8.81
N VAL A 253 -14.08 -1.68 8.54
CA VAL A 253 -13.73 -1.20 7.19
C VAL A 253 -12.41 -1.80 6.69
N ILE A 254 -11.46 -2.12 7.59
CA ILE A 254 -10.16 -2.67 7.18
C ILE A 254 -10.29 -4.11 6.69
N GLU A 255 -11.19 -4.89 7.29
CA GLU A 255 -11.48 -6.27 6.85
C GLU A 255 -12.05 -6.26 5.42
N ARG A 256 -12.99 -5.35 5.14
CA ARG A 256 -13.50 -5.14 3.78
C ARG A 256 -12.40 -4.67 2.83
N GLY A 257 -11.50 -3.81 3.28
CA GLY A 257 -10.33 -3.36 2.53
C GLY A 257 -9.40 -4.52 2.14
N PHE A 258 -9.17 -5.46 3.05
CA PHE A 258 -8.41 -6.68 2.76
C PHE A 258 -9.14 -7.59 1.77
N ASN A 259 -10.44 -7.78 1.92
CA ASN A 259 -11.23 -8.54 0.95
C ASN A 259 -11.10 -7.92 -0.45
N THR A 260 -11.23 -6.61 -0.57
CA THR A 260 -11.06 -5.88 -1.83
C THR A 260 -9.64 -6.05 -2.40
N THR A 261 -8.61 -6.00 -1.55
CA THR A 261 -7.22 -6.19 -1.97
C THR A 261 -6.99 -7.62 -2.47
N LYS A 262 -7.51 -8.62 -1.77
CA LYS A 262 -7.35 -10.04 -2.11
C LYS A 262 -8.23 -10.52 -3.28
N GLN A 263 -9.12 -9.69 -3.80
CA GLN A 263 -9.76 -9.96 -5.09
C GLN A 263 -8.71 -10.10 -6.21
N TRP A 264 -7.55 -9.48 -6.04
CA TRP A 264 -6.42 -9.75 -6.91
C TRP A 264 -5.73 -11.05 -6.44
N ARG A 265 -5.86 -12.11 -7.23
CA ARG A 265 -5.36 -13.45 -6.90
C ARG A 265 -3.86 -13.46 -6.63
N GLY A 266 -3.09 -12.64 -7.36
CA GLY A 266 -1.65 -12.48 -7.15
C GLY A 266 -1.27 -11.77 -5.83
N LEU A 267 -2.24 -11.11 -5.14
CA LEU A 267 -2.08 -10.58 -3.79
C LEU A 267 -2.62 -11.52 -2.72
N ALA A 268 -3.66 -12.30 -3.03
CA ALA A 268 -4.21 -13.31 -2.11
C ALA A 268 -3.20 -14.44 -1.87
N THR A 269 -2.49 -14.88 -2.92
CA THR A 269 -1.37 -15.83 -2.88
C THR A 269 -0.13 -15.15 -3.46
N ARG A 270 0.96 -15.18 -2.73
CA ARG A 270 2.21 -14.54 -3.18
C ARG A 270 3.01 -15.47 -4.07
N TYR A 271 3.13 -15.11 -5.34
CA TYR A 271 3.99 -15.79 -6.31
C TYR A 271 5.35 -15.08 -6.51
N ASP A 272 5.43 -13.81 -6.11
CA ASP A 272 6.62 -12.99 -6.33
C ASP A 272 7.71 -13.31 -5.30
N LYS A 273 8.92 -13.50 -5.81
CA LYS A 273 10.08 -13.80 -4.98
C LYS A 273 10.48 -12.59 -4.13
N LEU A 274 10.56 -11.40 -4.74
CA LEU A 274 11.06 -10.18 -4.11
C LEU A 274 9.96 -9.46 -3.34
N ALA A 275 10.25 -9.04 -2.11
CA ALA A 275 9.32 -8.27 -1.28
C ALA A 275 8.95 -6.93 -1.93
N VAL A 276 9.92 -6.25 -2.56
CA VAL A 276 9.70 -4.97 -3.22
C VAL A 276 8.70 -5.09 -4.37
N VAL A 277 8.77 -6.16 -5.17
CA VAL A 277 7.84 -6.42 -6.28
C VAL A 277 6.43 -6.71 -5.76
N TYR A 278 6.33 -7.57 -4.73
CA TYR A 278 5.04 -7.90 -4.11
C TYR A 278 4.39 -6.68 -3.43
N ARG A 279 5.19 -5.86 -2.73
CA ARG A 279 4.72 -4.60 -2.15
C ARG A 279 4.26 -3.63 -3.24
N GLY A 280 5.04 -3.49 -4.32
CA GLY A 280 4.69 -2.64 -5.47
C GLY A 280 3.33 -3.01 -6.07
N ALA A 281 3.00 -4.30 -6.14
CA ALA A 281 1.67 -4.74 -6.58
C ALA A 281 0.55 -4.35 -5.59
N ALA A 282 0.80 -4.43 -4.29
CA ALA A 282 -0.17 -4.01 -3.29
C ALA A 282 -0.38 -2.48 -3.30
N VAL A 283 0.68 -1.70 -3.56
CA VAL A 283 0.59 -0.26 -3.80
C VAL A 283 -0.17 0.04 -5.10
N LEU A 284 0.11 -0.69 -6.19
CA LEU A 284 -0.64 -0.55 -7.44
C LEU A 284 -2.15 -0.86 -7.25
N ARG A 285 -2.50 -1.82 -6.39
CA ARG A 285 -3.89 -2.05 -6.03
C ARG A 285 -4.50 -0.85 -5.28
N ALA A 286 -3.75 -0.23 -4.38
CA ALA A 286 -4.19 1.01 -3.73
C ALA A 286 -4.40 2.14 -4.75
N ILE A 287 -3.49 2.28 -5.72
CA ILE A 287 -3.63 3.23 -6.83
C ILE A 287 -4.94 3.02 -7.58
N THR A 288 -5.26 1.77 -7.97
CA THR A 288 -6.52 1.49 -8.70
C THR A 288 -7.77 1.78 -7.86
N ILE A 289 -7.72 1.63 -6.53
CA ILE A 289 -8.82 2.00 -5.64
C ILE A 289 -9.00 3.51 -5.61
N TRP A 290 -7.91 4.28 -5.51
CA TRP A 290 -7.97 5.73 -5.46
C TRP A 290 -8.30 6.38 -6.81
N THR A 291 -7.80 5.85 -7.93
CA THR A 291 -8.17 6.34 -9.28
C THR A 291 -9.66 6.16 -9.52
N ALA A 292 -10.23 4.99 -9.20
CA ALA A 292 -11.68 4.76 -9.31
C ALA A 292 -12.46 5.76 -8.45
N GLN A 293 -12.04 5.99 -7.21
CA GLN A 293 -12.72 6.93 -6.31
C GLN A 293 -12.67 8.38 -6.82
N LEU A 294 -11.55 8.78 -7.42
CA LEU A 294 -11.38 10.17 -7.89
C LEU A 294 -12.09 10.41 -9.23
N SER A 295 -12.12 9.42 -10.13
CA SER A 295 -12.87 9.52 -11.40
C SER A 295 -14.38 9.52 -11.20
N ASP A 296 -14.88 8.81 -10.17
CA ASP A 296 -16.31 8.76 -9.85
C ASP A 296 -16.80 10.00 -9.03
N THR A 297 -15.87 10.85 -8.56
CA THR A 297 -16.22 12.04 -7.82
C THR A 297 -16.56 13.15 -8.83
N PRO A 298 -17.83 13.63 -8.91
CA PRO A 298 -18.18 14.71 -9.81
C PRO A 298 -17.28 15.90 -9.51
N SER A 299 -16.60 16.42 -10.54
CA SER A 299 -15.78 17.62 -10.43
C SER A 299 -16.68 18.73 -9.89
N ARG A 300 -16.48 19.15 -8.65
CA ARG A 300 -17.00 20.45 -8.20
C ARG A 300 -16.36 21.47 -9.13
N SER A 301 -17.13 21.92 -10.11
CA SER A 301 -16.77 22.95 -11.07
C SER A 301 -16.18 24.15 -10.33
N THR A 302 -14.89 24.18 -10.14
CA THR A 302 -14.15 25.43 -10.02
C THR A 302 -14.00 25.92 -11.48
N ARG A 303 -14.93 26.74 -11.92
CA ARG A 303 -14.69 27.66 -13.04
C ARG A 303 -13.49 28.53 -12.65
N GLY A 304 -12.32 28.10 -13.06
CA GLY A 304 -11.05 28.75 -12.85
C GLY A 304 -10.04 28.10 -13.79
N GLY A 305 -9.90 28.70 -14.99
CA GLY A 305 -9.15 28.16 -16.10
C GLY A 305 -7.70 27.78 -15.74
N PHE A 306 -7.34 26.57 -16.06
CA PHE A 306 -5.94 26.19 -16.26
C PHE A 306 -5.47 26.89 -17.55
N ARG A 307 -4.95 28.11 -17.41
CA ARG A 307 -4.13 28.71 -18.48
C ARG A 307 -2.89 27.86 -18.67
N ARG A 308 -2.78 27.24 -19.84
CA ARG A 308 -1.50 26.75 -20.39
C ARG A 308 -0.50 27.91 -20.32
N VAL A 309 0.52 27.77 -19.51
CA VAL A 309 1.71 28.62 -19.63
C VAL A 309 2.48 28.09 -20.83
N LEU A 310 2.23 28.69 -21.98
CA LEU A 310 3.08 28.58 -23.15
C LEU A 310 4.40 29.27 -22.84
N HIS A 311 5.48 28.50 -22.75
CA HIS A 311 6.83 29.04 -22.83
C HIS A 311 6.98 29.76 -24.18
N ARG A 312 6.96 31.07 -24.15
CA ARG A 312 7.44 31.89 -25.26
C ARG A 312 8.97 31.78 -25.29
N SER A 313 9.48 31.16 -26.35
CA SER A 313 10.85 31.32 -26.79
C SER A 313 11.04 32.79 -27.17
N LEU A 314 12.01 33.45 -26.59
CA LEU A 314 12.56 34.72 -27.08
C LEU A 314 13.66 34.41 -28.08
N PRO A 315 13.76 35.16 -29.20
CA PRO A 315 14.83 35.01 -30.17
C PRO A 315 16.00 35.87 -29.77
N CYS A 316 17.20 35.35 -29.87
CA CYS A 316 18.43 35.85 -30.47
C CYS A 316 19.53 34.80 -30.27
#